data_93c344ded6aaa9b07c6aa367095e173c
#
_entry.id   93c344ded6aaa9b07c6aa367095e173c
#
_cell.length_a   1.000
_cell.length_b   1.000
_cell.length_c   1.000
_cell.angle_alpha   90.00
_cell.angle_beta   90.00
_cell.angle_gamma   90.00
#
_symmetry.space_group_name_H-M   'P 1'
#
loop_
_entity.id
_entity.type
_entity.pdbx_description
1 polymer ?
#
loop_
_entity_poly.entity_id
_entity_poly.type
_entity_poly.pdbx_seq_one_letter_code
_entity_poly.pdbx_strand_id
1 'polypeptide(L)'
;MADKGQANASSSFYRVTGMLNPYDEIKSRLTMKDVALLYGFEPNKKGFIKCPFHGEKTASLKLYPGENGWYCFGCGQGGDVIKFVSLLSDLSYRDACVKLDSDFNLCLFKKPTLTQRRKSQQEIKKHQLKIKQKDYSQFAYGLLLRYRRWLTKQQPNQAVEFDIDYIDRLLDSYKRDKLIDFDIWARINSLYSKHREVKE
;
A
#
# COMPACT_ATOMS: atom_id res chain seq x y z
N MET A 1 -13.89 -27.14 -8.01
CA MET A 1 -13.21 -28.35 -7.48
C MET A 1 -11.83 -27.92 -6.99
N ALA A 2 -11.58 -28.00 -5.69
CA ALA A 2 -10.37 -27.50 -5.05
C ALA A 2 -9.23 -28.53 -5.25
N ASP A 3 -8.10 -28.05 -5.73
CA ASP A 3 -6.85 -28.82 -5.85
C ASP A 3 -6.32 -29.18 -4.45
N LYS A 4 -6.51 -30.43 -4.04
CA LYS A 4 -6.03 -31.01 -2.79
C LYS A 4 -4.73 -31.81 -2.94
N GLY A 5 -3.94 -31.61 -4.01
CA GLY A 5 -2.98 -32.61 -4.49
C GLY A 5 -1.48 -32.36 -4.23
N GLN A 6 -0.98 -31.25 -3.66
CA GLN A 6 0.49 -31.03 -3.63
C GLN A 6 1.11 -30.68 -2.26
N ALA A 7 0.40 -30.84 -1.17
CA ALA A 7 0.89 -30.46 0.18
C ALA A 7 1.75 -31.54 0.92
N ASN A 8 1.87 -32.78 0.43
CA ASN A 8 2.26 -33.91 1.29
C ASN A 8 3.71 -34.40 1.21
N ALA A 9 4.50 -34.09 0.19
CA ALA A 9 5.88 -34.63 0.09
C ALA A 9 6.90 -33.80 0.88
N SER A 10 6.76 -32.46 0.91
CA SER A 10 7.70 -31.58 1.61
C SER A 10 7.49 -31.61 3.14
N SER A 11 6.26 -31.76 3.61
CA SER A 11 5.94 -31.80 5.05
C SER A 11 6.53 -32.99 5.78
N SER A 12 6.65 -34.13 5.09
CA SER A 12 7.24 -35.36 5.67
C SER A 12 8.75 -35.24 5.89
N PHE A 13 9.48 -34.62 4.97
CA PHE A 13 10.92 -34.44 5.06
C PHE A 13 11.33 -33.59 6.27
N TYR A 14 10.63 -32.49 6.54
CA TYR A 14 10.94 -31.59 7.66
C TYR A 14 10.59 -32.22 9.02
N ARG A 15 9.57 -33.09 9.10
CA ARG A 15 9.26 -33.84 10.34
C ARG A 15 10.35 -34.84 10.73
N VAL A 16 11.02 -35.44 9.74
CA VAL A 16 12.08 -36.45 9.98
C VAL A 16 13.40 -35.79 10.38
N THR A 17 13.70 -34.60 9.85
CA THR A 17 14.98 -33.91 10.09
C THR A 17 14.97 -32.95 11.27
N GLY A 18 13.85 -32.75 11.95
CA GLY A 18 13.69 -31.75 13.01
C GLY A 18 13.83 -30.31 12.54
N MET A 19 13.93 -30.08 11.24
CA MET A 19 13.94 -28.73 10.64
C MET A 19 12.52 -28.21 10.55
N LEU A 20 12.31 -26.97 10.95
CA LEU A 20 11.02 -26.29 10.73
C LEU A 20 10.76 -26.16 9.22
N ASN A 21 9.52 -26.36 8.84
CA ASN A 21 9.08 -26.09 7.47
C ASN A 21 9.35 -24.60 7.16
N PRO A 22 9.98 -24.25 6.02
CA PRO A 22 10.24 -22.83 5.67
C PRO A 22 9.02 -21.91 5.78
N TYR A 23 7.83 -22.42 5.54
CA TYR A 23 6.58 -21.66 5.72
C TYR A 23 6.32 -21.31 7.18
N ASP A 24 6.53 -22.26 8.10
CA ASP A 24 6.35 -22.07 9.53
C ASP A 24 7.45 -21.18 10.09
N GLU A 25 8.67 -21.32 9.57
CA GLU A 25 9.80 -20.47 9.94
C GLU A 25 9.55 -19.01 9.54
N ILE A 26 9.03 -18.73 8.34
CA ILE A 26 8.65 -17.37 7.92
C ILE A 26 7.61 -16.79 8.88
N LYS A 27 6.55 -17.58 9.21
CA LYS A 27 5.50 -17.14 10.13
C LYS A 27 5.99 -16.89 11.55
N SER A 28 6.99 -17.63 12.01
CA SER A 28 7.56 -17.45 13.35
C SER A 28 8.51 -16.26 13.45
N ARG A 29 9.22 -15.92 12.36
CA ARG A 29 10.21 -14.84 12.32
C ARG A 29 9.64 -13.48 11.92
N LEU A 30 8.57 -13.45 11.14
CA LEU A 30 8.00 -12.21 10.61
C LEU A 30 6.68 -11.86 11.29
N THR A 31 6.58 -10.65 11.80
CA THR A 31 5.30 -10.12 12.25
C THR A 31 4.54 -9.47 11.10
N MET A 32 3.20 -9.50 11.20
CA MET A 32 2.36 -8.83 10.21
C MET A 32 2.64 -7.33 10.11
N LYS A 33 3.05 -6.71 11.24
CA LYS A 33 3.44 -5.31 11.30
C LYS A 33 4.71 -5.03 10.50
N ASP A 34 5.76 -5.87 10.66
CA ASP A 34 7.02 -5.69 9.95
C ASP A 34 6.83 -5.83 8.44
N VAL A 35 6.04 -6.83 8.04
CA VAL A 35 5.70 -7.03 6.62
C VAL A 35 4.93 -5.83 6.07
N ALA A 36 3.91 -5.36 6.77
CA ALA A 36 3.16 -4.19 6.35
C ALA A 36 4.05 -2.95 6.18
N LEU A 37 4.92 -2.67 7.18
CA LEU A 37 5.84 -1.53 7.13
C LEU A 37 6.84 -1.64 5.98
N LEU A 38 7.41 -2.82 5.72
CA LEU A 38 8.34 -3.01 4.61
C LEU A 38 7.69 -2.67 3.26
N TYR A 39 6.43 -3.06 3.07
CA TYR A 39 5.69 -2.77 1.84
C TYR A 39 5.02 -1.38 1.83
N GLY A 40 5.26 -0.54 2.84
CA GLY A 40 4.82 0.86 2.85
C GLY A 40 3.44 1.09 3.46
N PHE A 41 2.92 0.12 4.22
CA PHE A 41 1.64 0.27 4.94
C PHE A 41 1.90 0.58 6.41
N GLU A 42 1.63 1.80 6.83
CA GLU A 42 1.78 2.25 8.22
C GLU A 42 0.47 2.05 8.99
N PRO A 43 0.44 1.18 10.01
CA PRO A 43 -0.73 1.01 10.83
C PRO A 43 -0.98 2.22 11.73
N ASN A 44 -2.24 2.61 11.87
CA ASN A 44 -2.65 3.62 12.83
C ASN A 44 -2.51 3.10 14.28
N LYS A 45 -2.78 3.96 15.28
CA LYS A 45 -2.66 3.62 16.72
C LYS A 45 -3.51 2.39 17.13
N LYS A 46 -4.55 2.06 16.37
CA LYS A 46 -5.42 0.90 16.62
C LYS A 46 -5.02 -0.34 15.80
N GLY A 47 -3.93 -0.27 15.03
CA GLY A 47 -3.44 -1.39 14.20
C GLY A 47 -4.17 -1.56 12.87
N PHE A 48 -4.88 -0.54 12.38
CA PHE A 48 -5.55 -0.60 11.08
C PHE A 48 -4.72 0.07 9.99
N ILE A 49 -4.75 -0.52 8.78
CA ILE A 49 -4.23 0.05 7.55
C ILE A 49 -5.34 0.16 6.50
N LYS A 50 -5.16 1.00 5.49
CA LYS A 50 -6.01 0.97 4.29
C LYS A 50 -5.77 -0.33 3.54
N CYS A 51 -6.85 -1.03 3.22
CA CYS A 51 -6.77 -2.30 2.52
C CYS A 51 -6.22 -2.11 1.10
N PRO A 52 -5.14 -2.83 0.71
CA PRO A 52 -4.62 -2.75 -0.65
C PRO A 52 -5.46 -3.53 -1.67
N PHE A 53 -6.38 -4.38 -1.21
CA PHE A 53 -7.11 -5.34 -2.06
C PHE A 53 -8.46 -4.83 -2.54
N HIS A 54 -8.96 -3.72 -1.97
CA HIS A 54 -10.15 -3.03 -2.46
C HIS A 54 -10.02 -1.51 -2.29
N GLY A 55 -10.85 -0.76 -3.01
CA GLY A 55 -10.84 0.69 -2.93
C GLY A 55 -11.60 1.19 -1.70
N GLU A 56 -10.91 1.91 -0.78
CA GLU A 56 -11.54 2.47 0.42
C GLU A 56 -10.97 3.84 0.80
N LYS A 57 -11.76 4.63 1.53
CA LYS A 57 -11.34 5.94 2.07
C LYS A 57 -10.81 5.83 3.48
N THR A 58 -11.37 4.94 4.29
CA THR A 58 -11.02 4.72 5.71
C THR A 58 -10.34 3.37 5.88
N ALA A 59 -9.40 3.27 6.81
CA ALA A 59 -8.68 2.03 7.07
C ALA A 59 -9.60 0.96 7.67
N SER A 60 -9.74 -0.18 7.01
CA SER A 60 -10.58 -1.30 7.42
C SER A 60 -9.83 -2.63 7.58
N LEU A 61 -8.57 -2.71 7.17
CA LEU A 61 -7.76 -3.91 7.37
C LEU A 61 -7.01 -3.82 8.69
N LYS A 62 -7.35 -4.73 9.62
CA LYS A 62 -6.69 -4.84 10.93
C LYS A 62 -5.54 -5.84 10.89
N LEU A 63 -4.42 -5.46 11.48
CA LEU A 63 -3.25 -6.30 11.72
C LEU A 63 -3.33 -6.85 13.15
N TYR A 64 -3.07 -8.15 13.30
CA TYR A 64 -3.05 -8.86 14.59
C TYR A 64 -1.61 -9.31 14.90
N PRO A 65 -0.82 -8.51 15.63
CA PRO A 65 0.61 -8.78 15.81
C PRO A 65 0.89 -10.10 16.55
N GLY A 66 0.03 -10.48 17.50
CA GLY A 66 0.19 -11.70 18.30
C GLY A 66 -0.11 -12.99 17.56
N GLU A 67 -0.97 -12.92 16.55
CA GLU A 67 -1.39 -14.09 15.75
C GLU A 67 -0.73 -14.11 14.37
N ASN A 68 0.10 -13.10 14.06
CA ASN A 68 0.72 -12.88 12.74
C ASN A 68 -0.29 -12.92 11.57
N GLY A 69 -1.52 -12.53 11.87
CA GLY A 69 -2.64 -12.51 10.95
C GLY A 69 -3.12 -11.11 10.62
N TRP A 70 -3.99 -11.05 9.64
CA TRP A 70 -4.72 -9.84 9.27
C TRP A 70 -6.12 -10.17 8.82
N TYR A 71 -7.02 -9.21 8.97
CA TYR A 71 -8.39 -9.32 8.47
C TYR A 71 -8.91 -7.96 8.04
N CYS A 72 -9.56 -7.91 6.88
CA CYS A 72 -10.20 -6.72 6.34
C CYS A 72 -11.71 -6.77 6.56
N PHE A 73 -12.24 -5.84 7.34
CA PHE A 73 -13.68 -5.73 7.61
C PHE A 73 -14.47 -5.15 6.42
N GLY A 74 -13.78 -4.58 5.42
CA GLY A 74 -14.43 -4.05 4.21
C GLY A 74 -14.70 -5.11 3.15
N CYS A 75 -13.72 -5.96 2.83
CA CYS A 75 -13.85 -6.98 1.79
C CYS A 75 -13.89 -8.43 2.31
N GLY A 76 -13.80 -8.65 3.63
CA GLY A 76 -13.86 -9.98 4.25
C GLY A 76 -12.61 -10.85 4.02
N GLN A 77 -11.57 -10.33 3.38
CA GLN A 77 -10.33 -11.08 3.18
C GLN A 77 -9.47 -11.08 4.43
N GLY A 78 -8.76 -12.18 4.64
CA GLY A 78 -7.85 -12.33 5.76
C GLY A 78 -6.87 -13.46 5.55
N GLY A 79 -5.88 -13.55 6.43
CA GLY A 79 -4.85 -14.57 6.37
C GLY A 79 -3.60 -14.25 7.18
N ASP A 80 -2.52 -14.96 6.87
CA ASP A 80 -1.19 -14.77 7.45
C ASP A 80 -0.30 -13.83 6.60
N VAL A 81 0.93 -13.64 7.04
CA VAL A 81 1.93 -12.80 6.35
C VAL A 81 2.19 -13.27 4.91
N ILE A 82 2.16 -14.58 4.66
CA ILE A 82 2.42 -15.14 3.33
C ILE A 82 1.24 -14.85 2.41
N LYS A 83 0.02 -15.06 2.90
CA LYS A 83 -1.20 -14.76 2.15
C LYS A 83 -1.30 -13.28 1.79
N PHE A 84 -0.88 -12.40 2.70
CA PHE A 84 -0.84 -10.97 2.45
C PHE A 84 0.05 -10.63 1.24
N VAL A 85 1.29 -11.14 1.22
CA VAL A 85 2.24 -10.88 0.14
C VAL A 85 1.84 -11.58 -1.16
N SER A 86 1.26 -12.77 -1.08
CA SER A 86 0.69 -13.49 -2.22
C SER A 86 -0.35 -12.63 -2.95
N LEU A 87 -1.32 -12.07 -2.23
CA LEU A 87 -2.35 -11.20 -2.80
C LEU A 87 -1.79 -9.85 -3.26
N LEU A 88 -0.84 -9.27 -2.50
CA LEU A 88 -0.26 -7.96 -2.81
C LEU A 88 0.56 -7.97 -4.10
N SER A 89 1.23 -9.08 -4.39
CA SER A 89 2.15 -9.22 -5.51
C SER A 89 1.61 -10.14 -6.63
N ASP A 90 0.39 -10.64 -6.49
CA ASP A 90 -0.23 -11.63 -7.39
C ASP A 90 0.67 -12.85 -7.63
N LEU A 91 1.16 -13.43 -6.53
CA LEU A 91 2.09 -14.55 -6.53
C LEU A 91 1.41 -15.80 -5.96
N SER A 92 1.92 -16.98 -6.36
CA SER A 92 1.57 -18.21 -5.66
C SER A 92 2.03 -18.14 -4.20
N TYR A 93 1.41 -18.92 -3.32
CA TYR A 93 1.78 -18.98 -1.90
C TYR A 93 3.26 -19.33 -1.69
N ARG A 94 3.80 -20.25 -2.53
CA ARG A 94 5.20 -20.64 -2.55
C ARG A 94 6.13 -19.49 -2.97
N ASP A 95 5.78 -18.77 -4.03
CA ASP A 95 6.58 -17.68 -4.56
C ASP A 95 6.55 -16.47 -3.61
N ALA A 96 5.44 -16.25 -2.91
CA ALA A 96 5.34 -15.27 -1.83
C ALA A 96 6.30 -15.60 -0.66
N CYS A 97 6.47 -16.88 -0.32
CA CYS A 97 7.46 -17.30 0.67
C CYS A 97 8.89 -17.01 0.22
N VAL A 98 9.23 -17.37 -1.03
CA VAL A 98 10.56 -17.07 -1.59
C VAL A 98 10.81 -15.55 -1.63
N LYS A 99 9.78 -14.77 -1.95
CA LYS A 99 9.85 -13.31 -1.93
C LYS A 99 10.10 -12.78 -0.52
N LEU A 100 9.35 -13.23 0.48
CA LEU A 100 9.55 -12.85 1.88
C LEU A 100 10.95 -13.25 2.38
N ASP A 101 11.40 -14.44 2.05
CA ASP A 101 12.78 -14.91 2.37
C ASP A 101 13.84 -13.96 1.81
N SER A 102 13.67 -13.53 0.56
CA SER A 102 14.57 -12.57 -0.10
C SER A 102 14.49 -11.16 0.49
N ASP A 103 13.28 -10.65 0.71
CA ASP A 103 13.04 -9.27 1.14
C ASP A 103 13.50 -9.04 2.58
N PHE A 104 13.36 -10.05 3.44
CA PHE A 104 13.79 -10.02 4.84
C PHE A 104 15.16 -10.69 5.08
N ASN A 105 15.84 -11.21 4.04
CA ASN A 105 17.12 -11.91 4.11
C ASN A 105 17.15 -13.08 5.13
N LEU A 106 16.09 -13.89 5.17
CA LEU A 106 15.95 -14.99 6.13
C LEU A 106 16.87 -16.17 5.78
N CYS A 107 17.24 -16.32 4.50
CA CYS A 107 18.12 -17.37 3.97
C CYS A 107 17.59 -18.79 4.20
N LEU A 108 16.29 -18.99 4.12
CA LEU A 108 15.61 -20.29 4.34
C LEU A 108 15.59 -21.18 3.10
N PHE A 109 15.55 -20.57 1.91
CA PHE A 109 15.58 -21.30 0.64
C PHE A 109 17.01 -21.32 0.07
N LYS A 110 17.29 -20.54 -0.93
CA LYS A 110 18.66 -20.36 -1.44
C LYS A 110 19.11 -18.94 -1.17
N LYS A 111 20.40 -18.73 -0.80
CA LYS A 111 20.95 -17.37 -0.65
C LYS A 111 20.70 -16.60 -1.95
N PRO A 112 19.92 -15.50 -1.92
CA PRO A 112 19.65 -14.72 -3.12
C PRO A 112 20.95 -14.10 -3.63
N THR A 113 21.13 -14.10 -4.94
CA THR A 113 22.25 -13.44 -5.59
C THR A 113 22.17 -11.92 -5.36
N LEU A 114 23.31 -11.22 -5.47
CA LEU A 114 23.34 -9.75 -5.36
C LEU A 114 22.37 -9.07 -6.35
N THR A 115 22.22 -9.65 -7.54
CA THR A 115 21.30 -9.17 -8.57
C THR A 115 19.84 -9.31 -8.13
N GLN A 116 19.48 -10.46 -7.54
CA GLN A 116 18.12 -10.69 -7.02
C GLN A 116 17.78 -9.75 -5.87
N ARG A 117 18.72 -9.52 -4.93
CA ARG A 117 18.53 -8.58 -3.82
C ARG A 117 18.30 -7.14 -4.32
N ARG A 118 19.10 -6.68 -5.31
CA ARG A 118 18.93 -5.36 -5.90
C ARG A 118 17.58 -5.20 -6.59
N LYS A 119 17.13 -6.22 -7.35
CA LYS A 119 15.84 -6.21 -8.01
C LYS A 119 14.69 -6.14 -7.01
N SER A 120 14.73 -6.96 -5.96
CA SER A 120 13.72 -6.96 -4.89
C SER A 120 13.64 -5.60 -4.20
N GLN A 121 14.78 -5.01 -3.82
CA GLN A 121 14.81 -3.67 -3.22
C GLN A 121 14.25 -2.58 -4.14
N GLN A 122 14.53 -2.66 -5.44
CA GLN A 122 13.95 -1.72 -6.42
C GLN A 122 12.44 -1.85 -6.52
N GLU A 123 11.92 -3.08 -6.54
CA GLU A 123 10.47 -3.34 -6.56
C GLU A 123 9.77 -2.82 -5.30
N ILE A 124 10.35 -3.05 -4.12
CA ILE A 124 9.83 -2.51 -2.86
C ILE A 124 9.78 -0.99 -2.89
N LYS A 125 10.89 -0.33 -3.28
CA LYS A 125 10.94 1.14 -3.41
C LYS A 125 9.89 1.66 -4.39
N LYS A 126 9.74 1.01 -5.55
CA LYS A 126 8.74 1.36 -6.56
C LYS A 126 7.32 1.23 -6.00
N HIS A 127 7.06 0.17 -5.23
CA HIS A 127 5.76 -0.04 -4.59
C HIS A 127 5.46 1.02 -3.54
N GLN A 128 6.42 1.31 -2.65
CA GLN A 128 6.31 2.36 -1.64
C GLN A 128 6.05 3.75 -2.26
N LEU A 129 6.76 4.07 -3.36
CA LEU A 129 6.53 5.32 -4.10
C LEU A 129 5.11 5.39 -4.67
N LYS A 130 4.59 4.30 -5.24
CA LYS A 130 3.21 4.25 -5.76
C LYS A 130 2.17 4.48 -4.66
N ILE A 131 2.37 3.89 -3.48
CA ILE A 131 1.47 4.09 -2.33
C ILE A 131 1.49 5.57 -1.92
N LYS A 132 2.68 6.13 -1.70
CA LYS A 132 2.82 7.56 -1.36
C LYS A 132 2.15 8.46 -2.40
N GLN A 133 2.39 8.22 -3.69
CA GLN A 133 1.79 8.99 -4.77
C GLN A 133 0.25 8.90 -4.75
N LYS A 134 -0.30 7.72 -4.48
CA LYS A 134 -1.75 7.54 -4.35
C LYS A 134 -2.32 8.32 -3.16
N ASP A 135 -1.66 8.28 -2.01
CA ASP A 135 -2.09 9.02 -0.82
C ASP A 135 -2.01 10.53 -1.04
N TYR A 136 -0.92 11.03 -1.64
CA TYR A 136 -0.79 12.43 -2.04
C TYR A 136 -1.89 12.84 -3.02
N SER A 137 -2.17 12.03 -4.02
CA SER A 137 -3.20 12.34 -5.02
C SER A 137 -4.59 12.41 -4.40
N GLN A 138 -4.91 11.54 -3.44
CA GLN A 138 -6.18 11.59 -2.69
C GLN A 138 -6.29 12.86 -1.84
N PHE A 139 -5.22 13.24 -1.16
CA PHE A 139 -5.17 14.45 -0.36
C PHE A 139 -5.31 15.71 -1.25
N ALA A 140 -4.55 15.76 -2.36
CA ALA A 140 -4.60 16.85 -3.32
C ALA A 140 -6.01 17.02 -3.94
N TYR A 141 -6.67 15.92 -4.27
CA TYR A 141 -8.05 15.96 -4.76
C TYR A 141 -9.01 16.62 -3.74
N GLY A 142 -8.89 16.24 -2.45
CA GLY A 142 -9.69 16.85 -1.39
C GLY A 142 -9.40 18.35 -1.21
N LEU A 143 -8.14 18.77 -1.39
CA LEU A 143 -7.73 20.16 -1.33
C LEU A 143 -8.28 20.98 -2.52
N LEU A 144 -8.19 20.42 -3.74
CA LEU A 144 -8.74 21.03 -4.95
C LEU A 144 -10.25 21.29 -4.83
N LEU A 145 -11.00 20.33 -4.30
CA LEU A 145 -12.44 20.50 -4.08
C LEU A 145 -12.74 21.63 -3.08
N ARG A 146 -11.92 21.76 -2.02
CA ARG A 146 -12.06 22.85 -1.03
C ARG A 146 -11.72 24.20 -1.65
N TYR A 147 -10.63 24.28 -2.43
CA TYR A 147 -10.19 25.50 -3.09
C TYR A 147 -11.20 25.95 -4.14
N ARG A 148 -11.70 25.03 -4.97
CA ARG A 148 -12.78 25.30 -5.92
C ARG A 148 -14.01 25.89 -5.24
N ARG A 149 -14.47 25.28 -4.13
CA ARG A 149 -15.61 25.78 -3.35
C ARG A 149 -15.36 27.18 -2.77
N TRP A 150 -14.14 27.49 -2.41
CA TRP A 150 -13.76 28.83 -1.93
C TRP A 150 -13.77 29.83 -3.09
N LEU A 151 -13.22 29.52 -4.24
CA LEU A 151 -13.22 30.38 -5.44
C LEU A 151 -14.65 30.73 -5.88
N THR A 152 -15.58 29.78 -5.87
CA THR A 152 -16.98 30.04 -6.25
C THR A 152 -17.74 31.00 -5.33
N LYS A 153 -17.15 31.33 -4.17
CA LYS A 153 -17.69 32.32 -3.22
C LYS A 153 -17.06 33.71 -3.40
N GLN A 154 -16.05 33.85 -4.22
CA GLN A 154 -15.41 35.12 -4.52
C GLN A 154 -16.25 35.90 -5.57
N GLN A 155 -15.99 37.20 -5.65
CA GLN A 155 -16.60 37.99 -6.73
C GLN A 155 -16.07 37.53 -8.09
N PRO A 156 -16.93 37.36 -9.09
CA PRO A 156 -16.50 36.93 -10.43
C PRO A 156 -15.53 37.92 -11.04
N ASN A 157 -14.38 37.43 -11.44
CA ASN A 157 -13.42 38.17 -12.28
C ASN A 157 -12.67 37.18 -13.15
N GLN A 158 -12.00 37.66 -14.19
CA GLN A 158 -11.32 36.82 -15.17
C GLN A 158 -10.28 35.86 -14.55
N ALA A 159 -9.59 36.27 -13.48
CA ALA A 159 -8.61 35.44 -12.79
C ALA A 159 -9.30 34.29 -12.02
N VAL A 160 -10.40 34.54 -11.34
CA VAL A 160 -11.18 33.53 -10.60
C VAL A 160 -11.78 32.50 -11.57
N GLU A 161 -12.30 32.94 -12.71
CA GLU A 161 -12.85 32.05 -13.74
C GLU A 161 -11.75 31.15 -14.34
N PHE A 162 -10.57 31.70 -14.62
CA PHE A 162 -9.43 30.94 -15.12
C PHE A 162 -8.97 29.88 -14.09
N ASP A 163 -8.92 30.23 -12.80
CA ASP A 163 -8.53 29.30 -11.74
C ASP A 163 -9.55 28.18 -11.58
N ILE A 164 -10.84 28.47 -11.67
CA ILE A 164 -11.91 27.47 -11.61
C ILE A 164 -11.78 26.48 -12.77
N ASP A 165 -11.65 26.96 -13.99
CA ASP A 165 -11.50 26.11 -15.17
C ASP A 165 -10.22 25.23 -15.11
N TYR A 166 -9.13 25.79 -14.62
CA TYR A 166 -7.90 25.02 -14.40
C TYR A 166 -8.10 23.90 -13.36
N ILE A 167 -8.76 24.20 -12.24
CA ILE A 167 -9.02 23.20 -11.19
C ILE A 167 -9.99 22.13 -11.70
N ASP A 168 -11.01 22.48 -12.47
CA ASP A 168 -11.95 21.52 -13.03
C ASP A 168 -11.25 20.53 -13.98
N ARG A 169 -10.33 21.01 -14.81
CA ARG A 169 -9.46 20.12 -15.63
C ARG A 169 -8.62 19.17 -14.79
N LEU A 170 -8.05 19.62 -13.69
CA LEU A 170 -7.27 18.76 -12.79
C LEU A 170 -8.14 17.72 -12.07
N LEU A 171 -9.34 18.10 -11.64
CA LEU A 171 -10.31 17.19 -11.02
C LEU A 171 -10.76 16.11 -12.00
N ASP A 172 -10.98 16.46 -13.26
CA ASP A 172 -11.36 15.52 -14.31
C ASP A 172 -10.19 14.58 -14.69
N SER A 173 -8.97 15.10 -14.74
CA SER A 173 -7.78 14.24 -14.88
C SER A 173 -7.67 13.23 -13.74
N TYR A 174 -7.85 13.66 -12.49
CA TYR A 174 -7.85 12.74 -11.36
C TYR A 174 -8.97 11.69 -11.41
N LYS A 175 -10.16 12.05 -11.89
CA LYS A 175 -11.24 11.07 -12.04
C LYS A 175 -10.87 9.94 -13.00
N ARG A 176 -10.11 10.24 -14.06
CA ARG A 176 -9.63 9.26 -15.05
C ARG A 176 -8.47 8.44 -14.51
N ASP A 177 -7.40 9.07 -14.08
CA ASP A 177 -6.10 8.44 -13.83
C ASP A 177 -5.87 8.11 -12.36
N LYS A 178 -6.70 8.65 -11.44
CA LYS A 178 -6.55 8.56 -9.98
C LYS A 178 -5.20 9.06 -9.46
N LEU A 179 -4.50 9.89 -10.25
CA LEU A 179 -3.21 10.47 -9.91
C LEU A 179 -3.23 11.98 -10.14
N ILE A 180 -2.54 12.71 -9.27
CA ILE A 180 -2.23 14.14 -9.43
C ILE A 180 -0.70 14.23 -9.33
N ASP A 181 -0.10 15.00 -10.26
CA ASP A 181 1.32 15.27 -10.23
C ASP A 181 1.71 16.04 -8.96
N PHE A 182 2.85 15.69 -8.37
CA PHE A 182 3.33 16.29 -7.14
C PHE A 182 3.61 17.79 -7.28
N ASP A 183 4.17 18.22 -8.41
CA ASP A 183 4.50 19.63 -8.65
C ASP A 183 3.23 20.48 -8.78
N ILE A 184 2.20 19.94 -9.41
CA ILE A 184 0.87 20.55 -9.49
C ILE A 184 0.28 20.69 -8.08
N TRP A 185 0.38 19.62 -7.27
CA TRP A 185 -0.10 19.64 -5.90
C TRP A 185 0.63 20.69 -5.05
N ALA A 186 1.96 20.75 -5.12
CA ALA A 186 2.78 21.70 -4.36
C ALA A 186 2.39 23.15 -4.68
N ARG A 187 2.16 23.46 -5.96
CA ARG A 187 1.70 24.78 -6.42
C ARG A 187 0.33 25.13 -5.87
N ILE A 188 -0.63 24.22 -5.93
CA ILE A 188 -1.99 24.45 -5.42
C ILE A 188 -1.99 24.63 -3.90
N ASN A 189 -1.22 23.80 -3.18
CA ASN A 189 -1.08 23.91 -1.74
C ASN A 189 -0.50 25.28 -1.33
N SER A 190 0.49 25.78 -2.05
CA SER A 190 1.07 27.11 -1.87
C SER A 190 0.04 28.23 -2.09
N LEU A 191 -0.76 28.15 -3.16
CA LEU A 191 -1.81 29.11 -3.46
C LEU A 191 -2.90 29.11 -2.37
N TYR A 192 -3.35 27.92 -1.97
CA TYR A 192 -4.37 27.76 -0.93
C TYR A 192 -3.89 28.29 0.44
N SER A 193 -2.63 28.05 0.80
CA SER A 193 -2.05 28.55 2.06
C SER A 193 -1.98 30.07 2.08
N LYS A 194 -1.55 30.71 0.99
CA LYS A 194 -1.52 32.18 0.88
C LYS A 194 -2.89 32.82 1.06
N HIS A 195 -3.95 32.18 0.54
CA HIS A 195 -5.31 32.68 0.70
C HIS A 195 -5.92 32.43 2.08
N ARG A 196 -5.37 31.50 2.86
CA ARG A 196 -5.82 31.21 4.23
C ARG A 196 -5.25 32.23 5.24
N GLU A 197 -4.00 32.64 5.04
CA GLU A 197 -3.32 33.63 5.91
C GLU A 197 -3.90 35.05 5.80
N VAL A 198 -4.62 35.36 4.73
CA VAL A 198 -5.27 36.68 4.53
C VAL A 198 -6.59 36.82 5.33
N LYS A 199 -7.04 35.76 6.02
CA LYS A 199 -8.32 35.75 6.77
C LYS A 199 -8.18 35.64 8.31
N GLU A 200 -6.96 35.62 8.84
CA GLU A 200 -6.67 35.88 10.27
C GLU A 200 -6.23 37.33 10.46
#